data_771e6ddceb0e07cde31190bb623b8e41
#
_entry.id   771e6ddceb0e07cde31190bb623b8e41
#
_cell.length_a   1.000
_cell.length_b   1.000
_cell.length_c   1.000
_cell.angle_alpha   90.00
_cell.angle_beta   90.00
_cell.angle_gamma   90.00
#
_symmetry.space_group_name_H-M   'P 1'
#
loop_
_entity.id
_entity.type
_entity.pdbx_description
1 polymer ?
#
loop_
_entity_poly.entity_id
_entity_poly.type
_entity_poly.pdbx_seq_one_letter_code
_entity_poly.pdbx_strand_id
1 'polypeptide(L)'
;MKKIIYTLIILIVTQSVFATQDRKVLIIGIDGARSDALQQANTPNLDALIANGLYTYDAWHCGITVSGPSWSTIMTGVWWNKHGVSSNSYTGSNYNNHPYFPTLAKQLLPNLKCVQVVEWAPMSDNVYNDGWNLKLKTPDGDGAATASVASTQLADPDLDCLFVYFDAVDLAGHSSGFSPTNPSYMQAIENVDLHVGTVLNALYARPNYANENWLILVVPDHGGIGTGHGGITFEERHIWWIASGASVVKQQITAADPGTYNLLGTGIFNQAGVDPVLLKQSPVQADIAVTALHHLVYNTGETPGVYPFWELDGKSWLNVFSSVDETKTDNQLKVFPNPTTAEITVWFDNPLQQTPVVEVYDLLGKMVITKTTATNINKYVIDLTGNACGTYIVKIILGKQTLTRKVNLSN
;
A
#
# COMPACT_ATOMS: atom_id res chain seq x y z
N MET A 1 71.72 21.38 -17.27
CA MET A 1 70.57 21.56 -16.37
C MET A 1 69.34 21.07 -17.09
N LYS A 2 68.83 19.86 -16.73
CA LYS A 2 67.62 19.25 -17.32
C LYS A 2 66.41 19.76 -16.52
N LYS A 3 65.49 20.49 -17.17
CA LYS A 3 64.20 20.89 -16.58
C LYS A 3 63.23 19.72 -16.63
N ILE A 4 62.81 19.22 -15.48
CA ILE A 4 61.76 18.21 -15.36
C ILE A 4 60.42 18.99 -15.29
N ILE A 5 59.56 18.76 -16.30
CA ILE A 5 58.20 19.29 -16.33
C ILE A 5 57.27 18.23 -15.68
N TYR A 6 56.71 18.53 -14.53
CA TYR A 6 55.67 17.70 -13.92
C TYR A 6 54.31 18.09 -14.53
N THR A 7 53.75 17.16 -15.28
CA THR A 7 52.37 17.31 -15.76
C THR A 7 51.43 16.80 -14.68
N LEU A 8 50.66 17.72 -14.07
CA LEU A 8 49.63 17.40 -13.10
C LEU A 8 48.37 16.90 -13.86
N ILE A 9 48.10 15.60 -13.83
CA ILE A 9 46.86 15.03 -14.36
C ILE A 9 45.81 15.20 -13.27
N ILE A 10 44.86 16.17 -13.45
CA ILE A 10 43.69 16.31 -12.61
C ILE A 10 42.68 15.28 -13.10
N LEU A 11 42.47 14.21 -12.32
CA LEU A 11 41.42 13.23 -12.52
C LEU A 11 40.10 13.84 -12.04
N ILE A 12 39.29 14.37 -12.96
CA ILE A 12 37.94 14.78 -12.66
C ILE A 12 37.09 13.54 -12.50
N VAL A 13 36.86 13.10 -11.26
CA VAL A 13 35.87 12.08 -10.92
C VAL A 13 34.51 12.75 -11.01
N THR A 14 33.82 12.62 -12.12
CA THR A 14 32.42 12.97 -12.21
C THR A 14 31.64 11.93 -11.38
N GLN A 15 31.30 12.31 -10.16
CA GLN A 15 30.26 11.59 -9.43
C GLN A 15 28.96 11.82 -10.15
N SER A 16 28.44 10.80 -10.82
CA SER A 16 27.07 10.77 -11.30
C SER A 16 26.17 10.79 -10.06
N VAL A 17 25.69 11.95 -9.69
CA VAL A 17 24.56 12.06 -8.75
C VAL A 17 23.38 11.49 -9.53
N PHE A 18 23.04 10.24 -9.29
CA PHE A 18 21.76 9.71 -9.72
C PHE A 18 20.70 10.52 -8.97
N ALA A 19 20.06 11.44 -9.66
CA ALA A 19 18.89 12.11 -9.11
C ALA A 19 17.87 11.01 -8.73
N THR A 20 17.42 11.02 -7.50
CA THR A 20 16.34 10.13 -7.06
C THR A 20 15.11 10.48 -7.90
N GLN A 21 14.61 9.50 -8.68
CA GLN A 21 13.39 9.70 -9.46
C GLN A 21 12.22 10.04 -8.53
N ASP A 22 11.42 11.00 -8.92
CA ASP A 22 10.19 11.34 -8.22
C ASP A 22 9.22 10.15 -8.29
N ARG A 23 8.81 9.67 -7.13
CA ARG A 23 7.92 8.51 -7.02
C ARG A 23 6.49 8.97 -7.02
N LYS A 24 5.72 8.40 -7.93
CA LYS A 24 4.33 8.78 -8.20
C LYS A 24 3.45 7.54 -8.26
N VAL A 25 2.15 7.69 -7.98
CA VAL A 25 1.21 6.56 -7.92
C VAL A 25 -0.02 6.85 -8.77
N LEU A 26 -0.40 5.88 -9.60
CA LEU A 26 -1.70 5.79 -10.24
C LEU A 26 -2.42 4.58 -9.69
N ILE A 27 -3.60 4.77 -9.06
CA ILE A 27 -4.49 3.68 -8.67
C ILE A 27 -5.72 3.73 -9.57
N ILE A 28 -6.06 2.59 -10.16
CA ILE A 28 -7.26 2.40 -10.97
C ILE A 28 -8.16 1.42 -10.24
N GLY A 29 -9.32 1.87 -9.82
CA GLY A 29 -10.36 1.07 -9.22
C GLY A 29 -11.39 0.64 -10.25
N ILE A 30 -11.74 -0.66 -10.28
CA ILE A 30 -12.78 -1.21 -11.15
C ILE A 30 -13.79 -1.95 -10.28
N ASP A 31 -14.89 -1.27 -9.94
CA ASP A 31 -15.90 -1.78 -9.01
C ASP A 31 -16.55 -3.08 -9.52
N GLY A 32 -16.72 -4.05 -8.62
CA GLY A 32 -17.47 -5.26 -8.86
C GLY A 32 -16.84 -6.24 -9.87
N ALA A 33 -15.55 -6.09 -10.23
CA ALA A 33 -14.91 -6.90 -11.26
C ALA A 33 -14.38 -8.22 -10.71
N ARG A 34 -15.06 -9.34 -11.03
CA ARG A 34 -14.69 -10.71 -10.62
C ARG A 34 -13.36 -11.16 -11.24
N SER A 35 -12.58 -11.92 -10.46
CA SER A 35 -11.30 -12.47 -10.91
C SER A 35 -11.44 -13.45 -12.08
N ASP A 36 -12.42 -14.34 -12.03
CA ASP A 36 -12.67 -15.33 -13.09
C ASP A 36 -13.22 -14.72 -14.38
N ALA A 37 -13.90 -13.58 -14.30
CA ALA A 37 -14.36 -12.83 -15.45
C ALA A 37 -13.21 -12.06 -16.12
N LEU A 38 -12.34 -11.40 -15.34
CA LEU A 38 -11.16 -10.73 -15.89
C LEU A 38 -10.27 -11.70 -16.68
N GLN A 39 -10.05 -12.90 -16.15
CA GLN A 39 -9.22 -13.93 -16.81
C GLN A 39 -9.77 -14.39 -18.16
N GLN A 40 -11.06 -14.16 -18.45
CA GLN A 40 -11.73 -14.57 -19.68
C GLN A 40 -12.04 -13.42 -20.62
N ALA A 41 -12.04 -12.18 -20.11
CA ALA A 41 -12.33 -10.99 -20.89
C ALA A 41 -11.15 -10.62 -21.81
N ASN A 42 -11.45 -9.94 -22.91
CA ASN A 42 -10.42 -9.38 -23.78
C ASN A 42 -9.99 -8.01 -23.27
N THR A 43 -8.91 -7.97 -22.49
CA THR A 43 -8.45 -6.78 -21.77
C THR A 43 -7.00 -6.42 -22.10
N PRO A 44 -6.69 -6.03 -23.36
CA PRO A 44 -5.32 -5.87 -23.82
C PRO A 44 -4.50 -4.84 -23.04
N ASN A 45 -5.13 -3.82 -22.43
CA ASN A 45 -4.44 -2.79 -21.66
C ASN A 45 -4.06 -3.31 -20.26
N LEU A 46 -4.97 -4.04 -19.59
CA LEU A 46 -4.68 -4.72 -18.34
C LEU A 46 -3.68 -5.87 -18.54
N ASP A 47 -3.82 -6.63 -19.63
CA ASP A 47 -2.89 -7.71 -20.00
C ASP A 47 -1.47 -7.17 -20.21
N ALA A 48 -1.31 -5.96 -20.77
CA ALA A 48 0.00 -5.33 -20.91
C ALA A 48 0.63 -4.96 -19.56
N LEU A 49 -0.18 -4.54 -18.57
CA LEU A 49 0.30 -4.32 -17.19
C LEU A 49 0.68 -5.64 -16.51
N ILE A 50 -0.14 -6.69 -16.66
CA ILE A 50 0.11 -8.05 -16.16
C ILE A 50 1.40 -8.61 -16.76
N ALA A 51 1.59 -8.47 -18.06
CA ALA A 51 2.77 -8.98 -18.76
C ALA A 51 4.10 -8.39 -18.24
N ASN A 52 4.08 -7.21 -17.63
CA ASN A 52 5.25 -6.47 -17.17
C ASN A 52 5.24 -6.17 -15.66
N GLY A 53 4.29 -6.73 -14.91
CA GLY A 53 4.06 -6.40 -13.52
C GLY A 53 4.06 -7.57 -12.55
N LEU A 54 3.81 -7.24 -11.31
CA LEU A 54 3.43 -8.16 -10.25
C LEU A 54 1.90 -8.24 -10.26
N TYR A 55 1.35 -9.44 -10.32
CA TYR A 55 -0.10 -9.59 -10.36
C TYR A 55 -0.56 -10.86 -9.66
N THR A 56 -1.83 -10.88 -9.33
CA THR A 56 -2.50 -12.06 -8.80
C THR A 56 -3.95 -12.10 -9.25
N TYR A 57 -4.42 -13.28 -9.56
CA TYR A 57 -5.86 -13.60 -9.67
C TYR A 57 -6.43 -14.17 -8.36
N ASP A 58 -5.56 -14.36 -7.35
CA ASP A 58 -5.86 -14.93 -6.04
C ASP A 58 -5.63 -13.90 -4.93
N ALA A 59 -6.15 -12.69 -5.11
CA ALA A 59 -6.29 -11.75 -4.02
C ALA A 59 -7.61 -11.96 -3.29
N TRP A 60 -7.66 -11.57 -2.01
CA TRP A 60 -8.79 -11.89 -1.17
C TRP A 60 -9.40 -10.68 -0.49
N HIS A 61 -10.71 -10.60 -0.59
CA HIS A 61 -11.51 -9.69 0.20
C HIS A 61 -11.80 -10.34 1.56
N CYS A 62 -11.20 -9.79 2.62
CA CYS A 62 -11.38 -10.33 3.98
C CYS A 62 -12.37 -9.51 4.82
N GLY A 63 -13.11 -8.60 4.20
CA GLY A 63 -14.03 -7.69 4.88
C GLY A 63 -15.48 -7.80 4.43
N ILE A 64 -16.18 -6.68 4.48
CA ILE A 64 -17.56 -6.54 4.02
C ILE A 64 -17.54 -6.25 2.52
N THR A 65 -18.04 -7.15 1.69
CA THR A 65 -18.03 -7.07 0.22
C THR A 65 -19.08 -6.09 -0.31
N VAL A 66 -19.02 -4.85 0.16
CA VAL A 66 -19.85 -3.70 -0.22
C VAL A 66 -18.92 -2.52 -0.52
N SER A 67 -19.18 -1.73 -1.54
CA SER A 67 -18.26 -0.74 -2.10
C SER A 67 -17.72 0.25 -1.06
N GLY A 68 -18.56 0.86 -0.20
CA GLY A 68 -18.10 1.81 0.83
C GLY A 68 -17.07 1.23 1.80
N PRO A 69 -17.33 0.11 2.49
CA PRO A 69 -16.38 -0.59 3.34
C PRO A 69 -15.12 -1.07 2.59
N SER A 70 -15.31 -1.59 1.38
CA SER A 70 -14.21 -2.14 0.57
C SER A 70 -13.23 -1.05 0.14
N TRP A 71 -13.73 0.03 -0.46
CA TRP A 71 -12.91 1.16 -0.85
C TRP A 71 -12.27 1.85 0.34
N SER A 72 -12.98 1.91 1.49
CA SER A 72 -12.37 2.41 2.73
C SER A 72 -11.19 1.54 3.17
N THR A 73 -11.29 0.21 3.10
CA THR A 73 -10.18 -0.70 3.40
C THR A 73 -9.03 -0.52 2.41
N ILE A 74 -9.31 -0.44 1.11
CA ILE A 74 -8.32 -0.25 0.04
C ILE A 74 -7.56 1.07 0.25
N MET A 75 -8.23 2.14 0.63
CA MET A 75 -7.64 3.48 0.73
C MET A 75 -7.02 3.79 2.09
N THR A 76 -7.47 3.13 3.17
CA THR A 76 -6.90 3.34 4.52
C THR A 76 -5.79 2.33 4.86
N GLY A 77 -5.79 1.15 4.24
CA GLY A 77 -4.88 0.05 4.59
C GLY A 77 -5.21 -0.63 5.91
N VAL A 78 -6.44 -0.43 6.46
CA VAL A 78 -6.92 -1.07 7.68
C VAL A 78 -8.30 -1.68 7.48
N TRP A 79 -8.71 -2.64 8.33
CA TRP A 79 -10.02 -3.27 8.28
C TRP A 79 -11.11 -2.37 8.87
N TRP A 80 -12.38 -2.72 8.60
CA TRP A 80 -13.55 -1.88 8.97
C TRP A 80 -13.74 -1.70 10.48
N ASN A 81 -13.22 -2.59 11.31
CA ASN A 81 -13.22 -2.39 12.77
C ASN A 81 -12.36 -1.20 13.22
N LYS A 82 -11.45 -0.74 12.37
CA LYS A 82 -10.62 0.45 12.59
C LYS A 82 -11.18 1.68 11.86
N HIS A 83 -11.40 1.58 10.54
CA HIS A 83 -11.91 2.73 9.77
C HIS A 83 -13.41 2.99 9.98
N GLY A 84 -14.15 2.08 10.59
CA GLY A 84 -15.53 2.29 11.04
C GLY A 84 -16.62 2.25 9.98
N VAL A 85 -16.29 2.08 8.70
CA VAL A 85 -17.27 2.04 7.60
C VAL A 85 -17.76 0.61 7.41
N SER A 86 -19.07 0.39 7.58
CA SER A 86 -19.74 -0.92 7.41
C SER A 86 -20.82 -0.94 6.33
N SER A 87 -21.05 0.18 5.66
CA SER A 87 -22.06 0.30 4.59
C SER A 87 -21.76 1.50 3.68
N ASN A 88 -22.49 1.62 2.57
CA ASN A 88 -22.38 2.73 1.63
C ASN A 88 -22.86 4.09 2.20
N SER A 89 -23.41 4.11 3.43
CA SER A 89 -23.75 5.36 4.12
C SER A 89 -22.55 6.06 4.75
N TYR A 90 -21.42 5.36 4.91
CA TYR A 90 -20.23 5.85 5.62
C TYR A 90 -20.47 6.27 7.07
N THR A 91 -21.64 5.94 7.62
CA THR A 91 -21.98 6.25 9.02
C THR A 91 -21.03 5.49 9.95
N GLY A 92 -20.47 6.19 10.94
CA GLY A 92 -19.54 5.62 11.91
C GLY A 92 -18.07 5.63 11.44
N SER A 93 -17.76 6.24 10.29
CA SER A 93 -16.40 6.35 9.78
C SER A 93 -15.45 7.00 10.79
N ASN A 94 -14.21 6.48 10.89
CA ASN A 94 -13.18 6.87 11.83
C ASN A 94 -11.92 7.36 11.11
N TYR A 95 -12.08 8.18 10.10
CA TYR A 95 -10.98 8.71 9.28
C TYR A 95 -10.07 9.70 10.00
N ASN A 96 -10.47 10.19 11.19
CA ASN A 96 -9.57 10.98 12.03
C ASN A 96 -8.38 10.14 12.56
N ASN A 97 -8.63 8.87 12.90
CA ASN A 97 -7.61 7.96 13.42
C ASN A 97 -7.01 7.07 12.31
N HIS A 98 -7.79 6.74 11.30
CA HIS A 98 -7.40 5.89 10.17
C HIS A 98 -7.75 6.57 8.85
N PRO A 99 -7.02 7.64 8.47
CA PRO A 99 -7.29 8.40 7.25
C PRO A 99 -6.87 7.61 6.00
N TYR A 100 -7.26 8.09 4.86
CA TYR A 100 -6.80 7.59 3.58
C TYR A 100 -5.28 7.80 3.43
N PHE A 101 -4.63 6.92 2.67
CA PHE A 101 -3.19 6.90 2.52
C PHE A 101 -2.56 8.22 2.03
N PRO A 102 -3.20 9.08 1.20
CA PRO A 102 -2.59 10.35 0.84
C PRO A 102 -2.41 11.29 2.05
N THR A 103 -3.32 11.26 3.04
CA THR A 103 -3.15 11.99 4.31
C THR A 103 -1.91 11.47 5.06
N LEU A 104 -1.73 10.16 5.13
CA LEU A 104 -0.57 9.55 5.77
C LEU A 104 0.73 9.92 5.04
N ALA A 105 0.74 9.82 3.71
CA ALA A 105 1.90 10.18 2.90
C ALA A 105 2.31 11.65 3.10
N LYS A 106 1.34 12.55 3.22
CA LYS A 106 1.59 14.00 3.45
C LYS A 106 2.19 14.33 4.81
N GLN A 107 2.15 13.42 5.77
CA GLN A 107 2.89 13.59 7.04
C GLN A 107 4.40 13.61 6.80
N LEU A 108 4.89 12.89 5.80
CA LEU A 108 6.30 12.82 5.41
C LEU A 108 6.62 13.68 4.18
N LEU A 109 5.66 13.86 3.30
CA LEU A 109 5.76 14.55 2.02
C LEU A 109 4.65 15.61 1.91
N PRO A 110 4.71 16.73 2.65
CA PRO A 110 3.59 17.66 2.82
C PRO A 110 3.12 18.32 1.52
N ASN A 111 3.96 18.37 0.50
CA ASN A 111 3.67 19.00 -0.78
C ASN A 111 3.08 18.04 -1.84
N LEU A 112 2.84 16.75 -1.49
CA LEU A 112 2.25 15.81 -2.44
C LEU A 112 0.95 16.35 -3.02
N LYS A 113 0.85 16.32 -4.36
CA LYS A 113 -0.35 16.67 -5.11
C LYS A 113 -1.12 15.41 -5.48
N CYS A 114 -2.24 15.22 -4.80
CA CYS A 114 -3.07 14.03 -4.92
C CYS A 114 -4.44 14.41 -5.50
N VAL A 115 -4.90 13.69 -6.53
CA VAL A 115 -6.18 13.94 -7.20
C VAL A 115 -7.01 12.66 -7.22
N GLN A 116 -8.31 12.80 -7.05
CA GLN A 116 -9.30 11.75 -7.16
C GLN A 116 -10.27 12.06 -8.30
N VAL A 117 -10.54 11.08 -9.16
CA VAL A 117 -11.55 11.13 -10.23
C VAL A 117 -12.44 9.89 -10.08
N VAL A 118 -13.72 10.07 -9.75
CA VAL A 118 -14.63 8.97 -9.44
C VAL A 118 -15.99 9.13 -10.12
N GLU A 119 -16.56 8.01 -10.54
CA GLU A 119 -17.93 7.94 -11.03
C GLU A 119 -18.92 7.96 -9.86
N TRP A 120 -18.73 7.10 -8.87
CA TRP A 120 -19.63 6.98 -7.72
C TRP A 120 -19.43 8.10 -6.68
N ALA A 121 -20.33 9.10 -6.69
CA ALA A 121 -20.23 10.29 -5.85
C ALA A 121 -20.10 10.03 -4.34
N PRO A 122 -20.76 9.03 -3.72
CA PRO A 122 -20.67 8.79 -2.27
C PRO A 122 -19.24 8.57 -1.77
N MET A 123 -18.35 7.96 -2.57
CA MET A 123 -16.93 7.80 -2.23
C MET A 123 -16.20 9.14 -2.07
N SER A 124 -16.60 10.14 -2.81
CA SER A 124 -16.03 11.50 -2.73
C SER A 124 -16.70 12.35 -1.66
N ASP A 125 -18.03 12.25 -1.54
CA ASP A 125 -18.83 13.17 -0.71
C ASP A 125 -18.81 12.79 0.77
N ASN A 126 -18.71 11.50 1.10
CA ASN A 126 -18.78 11.01 2.48
C ASN A 126 -17.42 10.78 3.14
N VAL A 127 -16.32 10.93 2.41
CA VAL A 127 -14.96 10.73 2.94
C VAL A 127 -14.34 12.08 3.27
N TYR A 128 -13.78 12.19 4.46
CA TYR A 128 -13.02 13.33 4.93
C TYR A 128 -11.64 12.87 5.44
N ASN A 129 -10.72 13.78 5.63
CA ASN A 129 -9.33 13.49 6.01
C ASN A 129 -8.68 12.49 5.04
N ASP A 130 -8.99 12.66 3.75
CA ASP A 130 -8.58 11.76 2.68
C ASP A 130 -7.26 12.17 1.99
N GLY A 131 -6.83 13.41 2.21
CA GLY A 131 -5.58 13.95 1.68
C GLY A 131 -5.62 14.32 0.19
N TRP A 132 -6.76 14.22 -0.49
CA TRP A 132 -6.91 14.68 -1.87
C TRP A 132 -6.89 16.20 -1.96
N ASN A 133 -6.07 16.76 -2.86
CA ASN A 133 -6.06 18.19 -3.17
C ASN A 133 -7.25 18.58 -4.04
N LEU A 134 -7.71 17.64 -4.86
CA LEU A 134 -8.82 17.83 -5.77
C LEU A 134 -9.63 16.53 -5.85
N LYS A 135 -10.95 16.65 -5.72
CA LYS A 135 -11.91 15.55 -5.87
C LYS A 135 -12.86 15.89 -7.02
N LEU A 136 -12.76 15.11 -8.09
CA LEU A 136 -13.55 15.28 -9.30
C LEU A 136 -14.54 14.13 -9.44
N LYS A 137 -15.77 14.47 -9.77
CA LYS A 137 -16.84 13.51 -9.98
C LYS A 137 -17.28 13.53 -11.44
N THR A 138 -17.53 12.38 -11.99
CA THR A 138 -18.06 12.16 -13.33
C THR A 138 -19.39 11.41 -13.21
N PRO A 139 -20.21 11.34 -14.25
CA PRO A 139 -21.45 10.58 -14.18
C PRO A 139 -21.19 9.08 -13.98
N ASP A 140 -22.04 8.42 -13.21
CA ASP A 140 -22.01 6.98 -12.98
C ASP A 140 -22.06 6.24 -14.34
N GLY A 141 -21.16 5.26 -14.54
CA GLY A 141 -21.06 4.47 -15.77
C GLY A 141 -20.48 5.20 -16.98
N ASP A 142 -20.07 6.46 -16.87
CA ASP A 142 -19.46 7.21 -17.97
C ASP A 142 -17.92 7.13 -17.92
N GLY A 143 -17.40 5.93 -18.16
CA GLY A 143 -15.96 5.68 -18.17
C GLY A 143 -15.20 6.53 -19.17
N ALA A 144 -15.84 6.98 -20.27
CA ALA A 144 -15.21 7.86 -21.24
C ALA A 144 -14.98 9.27 -20.65
N ALA A 145 -15.96 9.84 -19.95
CA ALA A 145 -15.81 11.10 -19.24
C ALA A 145 -14.75 10.98 -18.13
N THR A 146 -14.76 9.90 -17.38
CA THR A 146 -13.80 9.61 -16.30
C THR A 146 -12.38 9.51 -16.85
N ALA A 147 -12.15 8.77 -17.90
CA ALA A 147 -10.84 8.65 -18.55
C ALA A 147 -10.35 9.99 -19.12
N SER A 148 -11.25 10.80 -19.69
CA SER A 148 -10.94 12.14 -20.22
C SER A 148 -10.50 13.10 -19.09
N VAL A 149 -11.26 13.13 -17.99
CA VAL A 149 -10.93 13.95 -16.81
C VAL A 149 -9.61 13.50 -16.20
N ALA A 150 -9.41 12.19 -16.00
CA ALA A 150 -8.16 11.63 -15.49
C ALA A 150 -6.96 11.98 -16.38
N SER A 151 -7.11 11.89 -17.71
CA SER A 151 -6.08 12.27 -18.69
C SER A 151 -5.70 13.75 -18.57
N THR A 152 -6.68 14.62 -18.32
CA THR A 152 -6.42 16.05 -18.08
C THR A 152 -5.59 16.25 -16.79
N GLN A 153 -5.87 15.51 -15.74
CA GLN A 153 -5.07 15.60 -14.50
C GLN A 153 -3.65 15.05 -14.69
N LEU A 154 -3.48 13.99 -15.48
CA LEU A 154 -2.16 13.44 -15.80
C LEU A 154 -1.28 14.40 -16.62
N ALA A 155 -1.85 15.37 -17.33
CA ALA A 155 -1.08 16.41 -18.00
C ALA A 155 -0.41 17.41 -17.05
N ASP A 156 -0.82 17.47 -15.78
CA ASP A 156 -0.23 18.32 -14.76
C ASP A 156 1.14 17.77 -14.31
N PRO A 157 2.26 18.49 -14.52
CA PRO A 157 3.60 18.01 -14.19
C PRO A 157 3.78 17.79 -12.68
N ASP A 158 3.06 18.53 -11.84
CA ASP A 158 3.18 18.49 -10.38
C ASP A 158 2.33 17.38 -9.75
N LEU A 159 1.55 16.62 -10.53
CA LEU A 159 0.74 15.54 -10.01
C LEU A 159 1.62 14.39 -9.51
N ASP A 160 1.39 13.94 -8.25
CA ASP A 160 2.13 12.84 -7.62
C ASP A 160 1.28 11.60 -7.41
N CYS A 161 -0.01 11.76 -7.18
CA CYS A 161 -0.92 10.66 -6.92
C CYS A 161 -2.27 10.89 -7.62
N LEU A 162 -2.71 9.90 -8.39
CA LEU A 162 -4.02 9.90 -9.04
C LEU A 162 -4.78 8.62 -8.67
N PHE A 163 -6.00 8.77 -8.20
CA PHE A 163 -6.98 7.69 -8.11
C PHE A 163 -8.07 7.89 -9.15
N VAL A 164 -8.29 6.88 -9.98
CA VAL A 164 -9.36 6.84 -11.00
C VAL A 164 -10.26 5.66 -10.68
N TYR A 165 -11.56 5.88 -10.63
CA TYR A 165 -12.53 4.85 -10.27
C TYR A 165 -13.63 4.73 -11.32
N PHE A 166 -13.87 3.49 -11.75
CA PHE A 166 -14.88 3.08 -12.72
C PHE A 166 -15.91 2.17 -12.05
N ASP A 167 -17.20 2.47 -12.19
CA ASP A 167 -18.32 1.70 -11.62
C ASP A 167 -19.13 0.89 -12.65
N ALA A 168 -18.86 1.08 -13.95
CA ALA A 168 -19.65 0.47 -15.02
C ALA A 168 -19.75 -1.06 -14.94
N VAL A 169 -18.74 -1.76 -14.37
CA VAL A 169 -18.75 -3.22 -14.26
C VAL A 169 -19.71 -3.67 -13.18
N ASP A 170 -19.74 -2.98 -12.03
CA ASP A 170 -20.68 -3.25 -10.95
C ASP A 170 -22.11 -2.96 -11.39
N LEU A 171 -22.36 -1.83 -12.06
CA LEU A 171 -23.67 -1.51 -12.63
C LEU A 171 -24.16 -2.59 -13.59
N ALA A 172 -23.29 -3.13 -14.44
CA ALA A 172 -23.62 -4.24 -15.33
C ALA A 172 -23.94 -5.53 -14.58
N GLY A 173 -23.18 -5.81 -13.51
CA GLY A 173 -23.40 -6.94 -12.61
C GLY A 173 -24.75 -6.86 -11.91
N HIS A 174 -25.10 -5.72 -11.34
CA HIS A 174 -26.42 -5.48 -10.73
C HIS A 174 -27.58 -5.58 -11.73
N SER A 175 -27.37 -5.09 -12.96
CA SER A 175 -28.39 -5.09 -13.99
C SER A 175 -28.65 -6.48 -14.60
N SER A 176 -27.61 -7.27 -14.80
CA SER A 176 -27.70 -8.48 -15.63
C SER A 176 -27.06 -9.74 -15.05
N GLY A 177 -26.31 -9.59 -13.95
CA GLY A 177 -25.67 -10.67 -13.20
C GLY A 177 -24.16 -10.66 -13.30
N PHE A 178 -23.50 -10.84 -12.15
CA PHE A 178 -22.07 -10.98 -11.98
C PHE A 178 -21.62 -12.40 -12.41
N SER A 179 -21.31 -12.57 -13.70
CA SER A 179 -20.91 -13.88 -14.21
C SER A 179 -20.02 -13.75 -15.45
N PRO A 180 -18.96 -14.57 -15.55
CA PRO A 180 -18.16 -14.64 -16.79
C PRO A 180 -18.94 -15.21 -17.98
N THR A 181 -20.12 -15.80 -17.75
CA THR A 181 -21.01 -16.27 -18.81
C THR A 181 -22.05 -15.24 -19.24
N ASN A 182 -22.08 -14.08 -18.59
CA ASN A 182 -22.99 -12.98 -18.91
C ASN A 182 -22.33 -12.01 -19.90
N PRO A 183 -22.82 -11.92 -21.15
CA PRO A 183 -22.20 -11.10 -22.19
C PRO A 183 -22.17 -9.60 -21.83
N SER A 184 -23.21 -9.08 -21.16
CA SER A 184 -23.27 -7.67 -20.79
C SER A 184 -22.23 -7.30 -19.73
N TYR A 185 -22.03 -8.18 -18.74
CA TYR A 185 -21.03 -8.03 -17.72
C TYR A 185 -19.60 -8.12 -18.29
N MET A 186 -19.35 -9.08 -19.17
CA MET A 186 -18.07 -9.23 -19.86
C MET A 186 -17.77 -8.02 -20.74
N GLN A 187 -18.76 -7.52 -21.47
CA GLN A 187 -18.59 -6.32 -22.29
C GLN A 187 -18.27 -5.06 -21.45
N ALA A 188 -18.85 -4.94 -20.23
CA ALA A 188 -18.52 -3.84 -19.34
C ALA A 188 -17.05 -3.88 -18.90
N ILE A 189 -16.50 -5.07 -18.59
CA ILE A 189 -15.08 -5.24 -18.28
C ILE A 189 -14.20 -4.82 -19.47
N GLU A 190 -14.53 -5.27 -20.68
CA GLU A 190 -13.79 -4.92 -21.89
C GLU A 190 -13.86 -3.43 -22.22
N ASN A 191 -15.01 -2.80 -22.00
CA ASN A 191 -15.17 -1.35 -22.17
C ASN A 191 -14.34 -0.55 -21.17
N VAL A 192 -14.33 -0.98 -19.90
CA VAL A 192 -13.48 -0.34 -18.87
C VAL A 192 -12.00 -0.50 -19.23
N ASP A 193 -11.57 -1.64 -19.76
CA ASP A 193 -10.19 -1.81 -20.25
C ASP A 193 -9.81 -0.78 -21.32
N LEU A 194 -10.71 -0.42 -22.25
CA LEU A 194 -10.47 0.65 -23.23
C LEU A 194 -10.28 2.01 -22.54
N HIS A 195 -11.04 2.30 -21.49
CA HIS A 195 -10.90 3.54 -20.72
C HIS A 195 -9.59 3.53 -19.90
N VAL A 196 -9.21 2.40 -19.33
CA VAL A 196 -7.87 2.21 -18.71
C VAL A 196 -6.78 2.49 -19.73
N GLY A 197 -6.89 1.98 -20.96
CA GLY A 197 -5.95 2.28 -22.04
C GLY A 197 -5.82 3.77 -22.33
N THR A 198 -6.92 4.52 -22.29
CA THR A 198 -6.92 5.99 -22.46
C THR A 198 -6.13 6.67 -21.34
N VAL A 199 -6.36 6.27 -20.07
CA VAL A 199 -5.62 6.80 -18.91
C VAL A 199 -4.13 6.46 -18.99
N LEU A 200 -3.79 5.22 -19.33
CA LEU A 200 -2.39 4.77 -19.47
C LEU A 200 -1.66 5.52 -20.59
N ASN A 201 -2.32 5.73 -21.73
CA ASN A 201 -1.74 6.52 -22.83
C ASN A 201 -1.45 7.97 -22.40
N ALA A 202 -2.32 8.59 -21.62
CA ALA A 202 -2.08 9.92 -21.06
C ALA A 202 -0.92 9.92 -20.06
N LEU A 203 -0.81 8.88 -19.22
CA LEU A 203 0.32 8.71 -18.31
C LEU A 203 1.64 8.61 -19.07
N TYR A 204 1.71 7.75 -20.08
CA TYR A 204 2.95 7.54 -20.87
C TYR A 204 3.32 8.73 -21.74
N ALA A 205 2.35 9.57 -22.09
CA ALA A 205 2.56 10.80 -22.84
C ALA A 205 3.04 11.99 -21.98
N ARG A 206 3.19 11.83 -20.67
CA ARG A 206 3.70 12.90 -19.78
C ARG A 206 5.11 13.33 -20.22
N PRO A 207 5.39 14.65 -20.30
CA PRO A 207 6.70 15.15 -20.75
C PRO A 207 7.88 14.60 -19.92
N ASN A 208 7.66 14.37 -18.61
CA ASN A 208 8.70 13.92 -17.69
C ASN A 208 8.60 12.43 -17.35
N TYR A 209 7.72 11.64 -18.00
CA TYR A 209 7.48 10.24 -17.68
C TYR A 209 8.77 9.41 -17.54
N ALA A 210 9.74 9.62 -18.42
CA ALA A 210 11.01 8.89 -18.40
C ALA A 210 11.87 9.18 -17.14
N ASN A 211 11.62 10.29 -16.45
CA ASN A 211 12.34 10.72 -15.24
C ASN A 211 11.49 10.49 -13.97
N GLU A 212 10.23 10.09 -14.11
CA GLU A 212 9.32 9.79 -13.03
C GLU A 212 9.27 8.27 -12.79
N ASN A 213 9.10 7.88 -11.54
CA ASN A 213 8.92 6.47 -11.17
C ASN A 213 7.46 6.23 -10.77
N TRP A 214 6.63 5.89 -11.74
CA TRP A 214 5.23 5.60 -11.53
C TRP A 214 5.01 4.17 -11.08
N LEU A 215 4.27 4.01 -9.99
CA LEU A 215 3.62 2.76 -9.61
C LEU A 215 2.16 2.81 -10.07
N ILE A 216 1.76 1.86 -10.89
CA ILE A 216 0.39 1.68 -11.33
C ILE A 216 -0.19 0.50 -10.56
N LEU A 217 -1.28 0.73 -9.82
CA LEU A 217 -2.05 -0.30 -9.13
C LEU A 217 -3.44 -0.38 -9.76
N VAL A 218 -3.91 -1.59 -10.05
CA VAL A 218 -5.29 -1.81 -10.53
C VAL A 218 -5.93 -2.85 -9.63
N VAL A 219 -7.14 -2.57 -9.14
CA VAL A 219 -7.81 -3.40 -8.14
C VAL A 219 -9.32 -3.27 -8.24
N PRO A 220 -10.10 -4.37 -8.13
CA PRO A 220 -11.51 -4.31 -7.80
C PRO A 220 -11.68 -4.22 -6.28
N ASP A 221 -12.81 -3.74 -5.85
CA ASP A 221 -13.18 -3.73 -4.44
C ASP A 221 -13.81 -5.05 -3.99
N HIS A 222 -14.64 -5.67 -4.80
CA HIS A 222 -15.26 -6.98 -4.59
C HIS A 222 -15.60 -7.66 -5.92
N GLY A 223 -16.09 -8.88 -5.86
CA GLY A 223 -16.82 -9.53 -6.94
C GLY A 223 -18.33 -9.50 -6.67
N GLY A 224 -19.05 -10.51 -7.16
CA GLY A 224 -20.50 -10.60 -6.94
C GLY A 224 -21.06 -11.95 -7.39
N ILE A 225 -22.29 -12.23 -6.98
CA ILE A 225 -23.03 -13.45 -7.35
C ILE A 225 -24.48 -13.12 -7.68
N GLY A 226 -25.06 -13.76 -8.70
CA GLY A 226 -26.38 -13.36 -9.19
C GLY A 226 -26.34 -11.89 -9.61
N THR A 227 -27.22 -11.06 -9.07
CA THR A 227 -27.26 -9.61 -9.32
C THR A 227 -26.87 -8.79 -8.08
N GLY A 228 -26.07 -9.35 -7.15
CA GLY A 228 -25.73 -8.69 -5.90
C GLY A 228 -24.36 -9.11 -5.34
N HIS A 229 -24.05 -8.48 -4.22
CA HIS A 229 -22.85 -8.71 -3.41
C HIS A 229 -23.12 -8.28 -1.96
N GLY A 230 -22.18 -8.40 -1.04
CA GLY A 230 -22.30 -8.06 0.37
C GLY A 230 -22.20 -9.26 1.30
N GLY A 231 -22.16 -10.47 0.75
CA GLY A 231 -22.01 -11.75 1.47
C GLY A 231 -20.56 -12.15 1.71
N ILE A 232 -20.36 -13.47 1.76
CA ILE A 232 -19.05 -14.10 2.01
C ILE A 232 -18.74 -15.22 1.02
N THR A 233 -19.44 -15.27 -0.11
CA THR A 233 -19.23 -16.30 -1.12
C THR A 233 -17.84 -16.16 -1.75
N PHE A 234 -17.38 -17.25 -2.37
CA PHE A 234 -16.11 -17.23 -3.08
C PHE A 234 -16.11 -16.15 -4.18
N GLU A 235 -17.21 -16.05 -4.94
CA GLU A 235 -17.36 -15.13 -6.07
C GLU A 235 -17.34 -13.64 -5.65
N GLU A 236 -17.78 -13.33 -4.43
CA GLU A 236 -17.74 -11.98 -3.88
C GLU A 236 -16.34 -11.62 -3.34
N ARG A 237 -15.60 -12.62 -2.82
CA ARG A 237 -14.36 -12.43 -2.08
C ARG A 237 -13.10 -12.71 -2.88
N HIS A 238 -13.17 -13.52 -3.92
CA HIS A 238 -12.03 -13.84 -4.78
C HIS A 238 -11.81 -12.71 -5.78
N ILE A 239 -10.89 -11.83 -5.45
CA ILE A 239 -10.55 -10.65 -6.23
C ILE A 239 -9.15 -10.79 -6.86
N TRP A 240 -8.74 -9.79 -7.57
CA TRP A 240 -7.45 -9.72 -8.22
C TRP A 240 -6.80 -8.36 -8.00
N TRP A 241 -5.53 -8.24 -8.28
CA TRP A 241 -4.91 -6.94 -8.44
C TRP A 241 -3.61 -7.02 -9.25
N ILE A 242 -3.20 -5.86 -9.78
CA ILE A 242 -2.03 -5.69 -10.61
C ILE A 242 -1.22 -4.54 -10.04
N ALA A 243 0.12 -4.71 -9.97
CA ALA A 243 1.08 -3.65 -9.74
C ALA A 243 2.07 -3.63 -10.91
N SER A 244 2.27 -2.46 -11.52
CA SER A 244 3.20 -2.31 -12.65
C SER A 244 3.99 -1.02 -12.51
N GLY A 245 5.23 -1.00 -13.01
CA GLY A 245 6.12 0.15 -12.95
C GLY A 245 7.58 -0.25 -12.79
N ALA A 246 8.48 0.72 -12.90
CA ALA A 246 9.93 0.47 -12.89
C ALA A 246 10.46 -0.15 -11.59
N SER A 247 9.77 0.05 -10.46
CA SER A 247 10.12 -0.52 -9.15
C SER A 247 9.45 -1.86 -8.87
N VAL A 248 8.71 -2.41 -9.82
CA VAL A 248 7.92 -3.63 -9.63
C VAL A 248 8.63 -4.82 -10.27
N VAL A 249 8.75 -5.92 -9.52
CA VAL A 249 9.31 -7.18 -10.05
C VAL A 249 8.19 -7.94 -10.77
N LYS A 250 8.43 -8.36 -12.01
CA LYS A 250 7.48 -9.16 -12.76
C LYS A 250 7.29 -10.53 -12.12
N GLN A 251 6.09 -10.79 -11.62
CA GLN A 251 5.73 -12.09 -11.03
C GLN A 251 4.22 -12.28 -10.92
N GLN A 252 3.77 -13.52 -11.08
CA GLN A 252 2.45 -13.93 -10.62
C GLN A 252 2.53 -14.43 -9.18
N ILE A 253 1.61 -13.96 -8.33
CA ILE A 253 1.40 -14.49 -6.99
C ILE A 253 0.18 -15.39 -7.05
N THR A 254 0.30 -16.59 -6.48
CA THR A 254 -0.82 -17.48 -6.18
C THR A 254 -0.96 -17.59 -4.67
N ALA A 255 -2.18 -17.54 -4.16
CA ALA A 255 -2.39 -17.51 -2.72
C ALA A 255 -3.68 -18.25 -2.33
N ALA A 256 -3.64 -18.89 -1.17
CA ALA A 256 -4.81 -19.52 -0.59
C ALA A 256 -5.72 -18.49 0.08
N ASP A 257 -7.01 -18.81 0.18
CA ASP A 257 -8.00 -18.01 0.90
C ASP A 257 -7.66 -17.94 2.40
N PRO A 258 -7.37 -16.76 2.94
CA PRO A 258 -7.11 -16.61 4.36
C PRO A 258 -8.39 -16.58 5.22
N GLY A 259 -9.58 -16.59 4.62
CA GLY A 259 -10.85 -16.42 5.32
C GLY A 259 -11.36 -14.99 5.32
N THR A 260 -12.36 -14.71 6.15
CA THR A 260 -12.98 -13.39 6.24
C THR A 260 -13.28 -12.98 7.68
N TYR A 261 -13.04 -11.72 7.99
CA TYR A 261 -13.46 -11.09 9.25
C TYR A 261 -14.98 -10.82 9.29
N ASN A 262 -15.69 -10.92 8.16
CA ASN A 262 -17.14 -10.69 8.08
C ASN A 262 -17.91 -11.97 8.42
N LEU A 263 -18.37 -12.08 9.66
CA LEU A 263 -19.11 -13.24 10.13
C LEU A 263 -20.41 -13.44 9.34
N LEU A 264 -20.50 -14.50 8.56
CA LEU A 264 -21.69 -14.91 7.81
C LEU A 264 -22.36 -13.80 6.96
N GLY A 265 -21.58 -12.80 6.52
CA GLY A 265 -22.11 -11.67 5.77
C GLY A 265 -22.92 -10.66 6.61
N THR A 266 -22.77 -10.71 7.93
CA THR A 266 -23.59 -9.88 8.85
C THR A 266 -23.00 -8.50 9.15
N GLY A 267 -21.77 -8.23 8.69
CA GLY A 267 -21.01 -7.03 9.08
C GLY A 267 -20.44 -7.10 10.51
N ILE A 268 -20.54 -8.25 11.17
CA ILE A 268 -19.92 -8.48 12.49
C ILE A 268 -18.46 -8.87 12.30
N PHE A 269 -17.56 -8.13 12.97
CA PHE A 269 -16.12 -8.45 12.94
C PHE A 269 -15.83 -9.72 13.75
N ASN A 270 -15.23 -10.71 13.07
CA ASN A 270 -14.84 -11.99 13.67
C ASN A 270 -13.35 -12.22 13.53
N GLN A 271 -12.60 -11.99 14.59
CA GLN A 271 -11.14 -12.19 14.61
C GLN A 271 -10.72 -13.62 14.25
N ALA A 272 -11.53 -14.62 14.62
CA ALA A 272 -11.25 -16.02 14.34
C ALA A 272 -11.63 -16.46 12.91
N GLY A 273 -12.26 -15.57 12.13
CA GLY A 273 -12.67 -15.86 10.75
C GLY A 273 -11.54 -15.87 9.73
N VAL A 274 -10.33 -15.47 10.14
CA VAL A 274 -9.15 -15.37 9.25
C VAL A 274 -7.99 -16.16 9.85
N ASP A 275 -7.34 -16.96 9.02
CA ASP A 275 -6.08 -17.62 9.34
C ASP A 275 -4.93 -16.60 9.26
N PRO A 276 -4.25 -16.28 10.38
CA PRO A 276 -3.21 -15.26 10.40
C PRO A 276 -1.93 -15.66 9.64
N VAL A 277 -1.70 -16.95 9.42
CA VAL A 277 -0.57 -17.44 8.63
C VAL A 277 -0.84 -17.23 7.14
N LEU A 278 -2.01 -17.65 6.68
CA LEU A 278 -2.42 -17.46 5.29
C LEU A 278 -2.56 -15.96 4.97
N LEU A 279 -3.11 -15.16 5.88
CA LEU A 279 -3.23 -13.71 5.69
C LEU A 279 -1.88 -13.02 5.39
N LYS A 280 -0.82 -13.45 6.06
CA LYS A 280 0.54 -12.95 5.81
C LYS A 280 1.08 -13.34 4.43
N GLN A 281 0.60 -14.43 3.85
CA GLN A 281 1.05 -14.98 2.57
C GLN A 281 0.18 -14.54 1.41
N SER A 282 -1.07 -14.19 1.66
CA SER A 282 -2.05 -13.86 0.62
C SER A 282 -2.14 -12.35 0.39
N PRO A 283 -2.23 -11.91 -0.87
CA PRO A 283 -2.60 -10.54 -1.21
C PRO A 283 -4.03 -10.25 -0.76
N VAL A 284 -4.22 -9.10 -0.11
CA VAL A 284 -5.54 -8.64 0.34
C VAL A 284 -5.74 -7.16 0.00
N GLN A 285 -6.99 -6.70 0.02
CA GLN A 285 -7.31 -5.33 -0.38
C GLN A 285 -6.63 -4.24 0.49
N ALA A 286 -6.40 -4.49 1.78
CA ALA A 286 -5.69 -3.55 2.65
C ALA A 286 -4.22 -3.31 2.22
N ASP A 287 -3.65 -4.19 1.42
CA ASP A 287 -2.28 -4.10 0.93
C ASP A 287 -2.08 -2.97 -0.09
N ILE A 288 -3.14 -2.53 -0.76
CA ILE A 288 -3.08 -1.50 -1.81
C ILE A 288 -2.58 -0.17 -1.26
N ALA A 289 -3.21 0.35 -0.20
CA ALA A 289 -2.75 1.59 0.44
C ALA A 289 -1.31 1.47 0.94
N VAL A 290 -0.96 0.33 1.54
CA VAL A 290 0.39 0.11 2.10
C VAL A 290 1.44 0.02 0.99
N THR A 291 1.11 -0.61 -0.14
CA THR A 291 1.98 -0.67 -1.32
C THR A 291 2.18 0.71 -1.94
N ALA A 292 1.10 1.50 -2.08
CA ALA A 292 1.15 2.87 -2.58
C ALA A 292 1.98 3.78 -1.66
N LEU A 293 1.75 3.73 -0.35
CA LEU A 293 2.51 4.46 0.66
C LEU A 293 4.00 4.12 0.59
N HIS A 294 4.33 2.81 0.57
CA HIS A 294 5.72 2.37 0.51
C HIS A 294 6.44 2.93 -0.74
N HIS A 295 5.75 2.96 -1.88
CA HIS A 295 6.30 3.54 -3.08
C HIS A 295 6.53 5.05 -2.93
N LEU A 296 5.55 5.81 -2.47
CA LEU A 296 5.63 7.26 -2.34
C LEU A 296 6.71 7.70 -1.35
N VAL A 297 6.77 7.06 -0.16
CA VAL A 297 7.67 7.48 0.91
C VAL A 297 9.05 6.82 0.86
N TYR A 298 9.34 5.97 -0.12
CA TYR A 298 10.57 5.19 -0.22
C TYR A 298 11.84 6.04 -0.06
N ASN A 299 11.87 7.22 -0.67
CA ASN A 299 13.04 8.11 -0.63
C ASN A 299 13.20 8.82 0.73
N THR A 300 12.21 8.74 1.63
CA THR A 300 12.31 9.26 3.00
C THR A 300 13.05 8.29 3.93
N GLY A 301 13.23 7.03 3.50
CA GLY A 301 13.80 5.96 4.32
C GLY A 301 12.79 5.31 5.28
N GLU A 302 11.54 5.73 5.26
CA GLU A 302 10.47 5.16 6.07
C GLU A 302 9.81 3.98 5.35
N THR A 303 9.35 3.00 6.12
CA THR A 303 8.66 1.81 5.61
C THR A 303 7.26 1.72 6.24
N PRO A 304 6.19 1.81 5.46
CA PRO A 304 4.83 1.58 5.95
C PRO A 304 4.71 0.20 6.60
N GLY A 305 3.91 0.11 7.67
CA GLY A 305 3.80 -1.12 8.46
C GLY A 305 4.90 -1.27 9.54
N VAL A 306 6.04 -0.59 9.37
CA VAL A 306 7.06 -0.40 10.41
C VAL A 306 6.94 1.00 11.03
N TYR A 307 6.33 1.93 10.33
CA TYR A 307 6.05 3.26 10.85
C TYR A 307 4.96 3.15 11.93
N PRO A 308 5.30 3.32 13.23
CA PRO A 308 4.46 2.85 14.33
C PRO A 308 3.17 3.65 14.53
N PHE A 309 3.04 4.80 13.83
CA PHE A 309 1.89 5.67 13.98
C PHE A 309 0.72 5.34 13.06
N TRP A 310 0.96 4.56 12.00
CA TRP A 310 -0.09 4.32 11.01
C TRP A 310 -0.96 3.10 11.30
N GLU A 311 -0.47 2.18 12.14
CA GLU A 311 -1.19 0.97 12.59
C GLU A 311 -1.90 0.20 11.46
N LEU A 312 -1.25 0.13 10.30
CA LEU A 312 -1.78 -0.48 9.07
C LEU A 312 -1.93 -2.00 9.25
N ASP A 313 -3.00 -2.55 8.68
CA ASP A 313 -3.26 -3.99 8.68
C ASP A 313 -2.71 -4.69 7.42
N GLY A 314 -2.61 -3.95 6.33
CA GLY A 314 -2.02 -4.43 5.08
C GLY A 314 -0.50 -4.44 5.09
N LYS A 315 0.09 -5.01 4.05
CA LYS A 315 1.53 -5.07 3.80
C LYS A 315 1.86 -4.57 2.40
N SER A 316 3.10 -4.12 2.21
CA SER A 316 3.60 -3.76 0.88
C SER A 316 4.10 -5.00 0.14
N TRP A 317 3.78 -5.08 -1.15
CA TRP A 317 4.25 -6.13 -2.05
C TRP A 317 5.46 -5.72 -2.90
N LEU A 318 5.97 -4.50 -2.77
CA LEU A 318 7.13 -4.03 -3.53
C LEU A 318 8.46 -4.64 -3.07
N ASN A 319 8.52 -5.16 -1.84
CA ASN A 319 9.73 -5.72 -1.23
C ASN A 319 9.72 -7.26 -1.13
N VAL A 320 8.76 -7.94 -1.72
CA VAL A 320 8.63 -9.41 -1.59
C VAL A 320 9.85 -10.15 -2.13
N PHE A 321 10.73 -9.48 -2.86
CA PHE A 321 11.88 -10.09 -3.56
C PHE A 321 13.26 -9.45 -3.32
N SER A 322 13.40 -8.52 -2.37
CA SER A 322 14.72 -8.33 -1.81
C SER A 322 14.99 -9.58 -0.98
N SER A 323 15.77 -10.49 -1.55
CA SER A 323 16.16 -11.77 -0.99
C SER A 323 16.95 -11.61 0.32
N VAL A 324 16.25 -11.28 1.38
CA VAL A 324 16.66 -11.55 2.74
C VAL A 324 15.49 -12.26 3.38
N ASP A 325 15.68 -13.51 3.73
CA ASP A 325 14.75 -14.32 4.50
C ASP A 325 14.26 -13.55 5.75
N GLU A 326 13.20 -12.73 5.60
CA GLU A 326 12.54 -12.07 6.75
C GLU A 326 11.94 -13.09 7.71
N THR A 327 11.73 -14.33 7.27
CA THR A 327 11.23 -15.42 8.10
C THR A 327 12.22 -15.90 9.17
N LYS A 328 13.49 -15.50 9.11
CA LYS A 328 14.50 -15.87 10.11
C LYS A 328 14.90 -14.76 11.07
N THR A 329 14.60 -13.49 10.79
CA THR A 329 15.11 -12.38 11.62
C THR A 329 14.13 -11.87 12.65
N ASP A 330 12.83 -12.00 12.44
CA ASP A 330 11.82 -11.45 13.35
C ASP A 330 11.68 -12.26 14.66
N ASN A 331 11.98 -13.55 14.65
CA ASN A 331 12.04 -14.38 15.86
C ASN A 331 13.34 -14.23 16.64
N GLN A 332 14.35 -13.53 16.12
CA GLN A 332 15.66 -13.40 16.74
C GLN A 332 15.81 -12.17 17.63
N LEU A 333 14.91 -11.20 17.57
CA LEU A 333 14.96 -9.96 18.34
C LEU A 333 13.79 -9.88 19.31
N LYS A 334 14.09 -9.89 20.60
CA LYS A 334 13.12 -9.67 21.69
C LYS A 334 13.51 -8.42 22.47
N VAL A 335 12.50 -7.63 22.87
CA VAL A 335 12.69 -6.47 23.75
C VAL A 335 11.74 -6.61 24.92
N PHE A 336 12.30 -6.66 26.12
CA PHE A 336 11.54 -6.87 27.34
C PHE A 336 12.24 -6.26 28.58
N PRO A 337 11.48 -5.94 29.64
CA PRO A 337 10.04 -5.97 29.74
C PRO A 337 9.39 -4.90 28.85
N ASN A 338 8.16 -5.15 28.40
CA ASN A 338 7.35 -4.18 27.71
C ASN A 338 5.88 -4.40 28.09
N PRO A 339 5.21 -3.49 28.84
CA PRO A 339 5.74 -2.22 29.36
C PRO A 339 6.93 -2.35 30.31
N THR A 340 7.69 -1.24 30.46
CA THR A 340 8.80 -1.10 31.40
C THR A 340 8.63 0.11 32.28
N THR A 341 9.26 0.13 33.46
CA THR A 341 9.30 1.30 34.34
C THR A 341 10.67 2.03 34.32
N ALA A 342 11.70 1.39 33.75
CA ALA A 342 13.03 1.97 33.67
C ALA A 342 13.87 1.40 32.53
N GLU A 343 14.24 0.14 32.59
CA GLU A 343 15.18 -0.51 31.69
C GLU A 343 14.49 -1.50 30.75
N ILE A 344 15.03 -1.65 29.55
CA ILE A 344 14.67 -2.72 28.63
C ILE A 344 15.90 -3.54 28.26
N THR A 345 15.68 -4.82 28.04
CA THR A 345 16.66 -5.73 27.44
C THR A 345 16.32 -5.94 25.97
N VAL A 346 17.28 -5.66 25.12
CA VAL A 346 17.29 -6.09 23.73
C VAL A 346 18.03 -7.42 23.66
N TRP A 347 17.34 -8.47 23.22
CA TRP A 347 17.87 -9.84 23.17
C TRP A 347 17.84 -10.37 21.74
N PHE A 348 18.95 -11.02 21.34
CA PHE A 348 19.06 -11.77 20.09
C PHE A 348 19.27 -13.25 20.40
N ASP A 349 18.61 -14.14 19.68
CA ASP A 349 18.74 -15.58 19.88
C ASP A 349 20.17 -16.09 19.61
N ASN A 350 20.94 -15.39 18.76
CA ASN A 350 22.35 -15.66 18.50
C ASN A 350 23.21 -14.41 18.71
N PRO A 351 24.47 -14.56 19.16
CA PRO A 351 25.39 -13.45 19.27
C PRO A 351 25.61 -12.75 17.91
N LEU A 352 25.56 -11.42 17.93
CA LEU A 352 25.74 -10.61 16.71
C LEU A 352 27.21 -10.59 16.27
N GLN A 353 27.45 -10.86 15.00
CA GLN A 353 28.79 -10.81 14.40
C GLN A 353 29.21 -9.38 14.04
N GLN A 354 28.26 -8.44 14.01
CA GLN A 354 28.50 -7.03 13.72
C GLN A 354 28.15 -6.17 14.92
N THR A 355 28.84 -5.05 15.07
CA THR A 355 28.55 -4.06 16.12
C THR A 355 27.23 -3.37 15.82
N PRO A 356 26.18 -3.54 16.64
CA PRO A 356 24.93 -2.84 16.47
C PRO A 356 25.02 -1.39 16.94
N VAL A 357 24.31 -0.51 16.23
CA VAL A 357 23.95 0.81 16.75
C VAL A 357 22.50 0.73 17.20
N VAL A 358 22.26 1.05 18.47
CA VAL A 358 20.91 1.07 19.05
C VAL A 358 20.52 2.52 19.28
N GLU A 359 19.41 2.92 18.68
CA GLU A 359 18.83 4.27 18.80
C GLU A 359 17.43 4.14 19.39
N VAL A 360 17.07 5.05 20.28
CA VAL A 360 15.70 5.14 20.83
C VAL A 360 15.12 6.50 20.49
N TYR A 361 13.91 6.49 20.00
CA TYR A 361 13.17 7.67 19.59
C TYR A 361 11.88 7.82 20.39
N ASP A 362 11.50 9.03 20.72
CA ASP A 362 10.14 9.32 21.16
C ASP A 362 9.15 9.34 19.98
N LEU A 363 7.87 9.50 20.28
CA LEU A 363 6.82 9.52 19.25
C LEU A 363 6.85 10.73 18.32
N LEU A 364 7.64 11.76 18.64
CA LEU A 364 7.84 12.94 17.78
C LEU A 364 9.05 12.76 16.85
N GLY A 365 9.67 11.55 16.88
CA GLY A 365 10.87 11.25 16.09
C GLY A 365 12.15 11.87 16.67
N LYS A 366 12.10 12.43 17.88
CA LYS A 366 13.30 12.94 18.56
C LYS A 366 14.08 11.76 19.14
N MET A 367 15.34 11.64 18.76
CA MET A 367 16.26 10.67 19.34
C MET A 367 16.55 11.00 20.80
N VAL A 368 16.23 10.07 21.70
CA VAL A 368 16.43 10.22 23.16
C VAL A 368 17.65 9.44 23.63
N ILE A 369 18.02 8.35 22.96
CA ILE A 369 19.18 7.52 23.27
C ILE A 369 19.85 7.07 21.99
N THR A 370 21.19 7.11 21.96
CA THR A 370 22.00 6.37 20.99
C THR A 370 23.11 5.63 21.73
N LYS A 371 23.32 4.37 21.39
CA LYS A 371 24.33 3.50 22.02
C LYS A 371 24.96 2.60 20.98
N THR A 372 26.28 2.62 20.89
CA THR A 372 27.07 1.63 20.16
C THR A 372 27.54 0.57 21.15
N THR A 373 27.39 -0.71 20.81
CA THR A 373 27.65 -1.81 21.74
C THR A 373 28.70 -2.77 21.17
N ALA A 374 29.22 -3.67 22.00
CA ALA A 374 30.25 -4.61 21.58
C ALA A 374 29.70 -5.72 20.64
N THR A 375 30.56 -6.34 19.87
CA THR A 375 30.28 -7.57 19.10
C THR A 375 30.29 -8.82 19.99
N ASN A 376 29.77 -9.93 19.48
CA ASN A 376 29.74 -11.24 20.14
C ASN A 376 28.92 -11.31 21.45
N ILE A 377 27.99 -10.37 21.65
CA ILE A 377 26.99 -10.46 22.71
C ILE A 377 25.60 -10.52 22.11
N ASN A 378 24.69 -11.17 22.80
CA ASN A 378 23.31 -11.33 22.37
C ASN A 378 22.31 -10.58 23.28
N LYS A 379 22.81 -9.79 24.24
CA LYS A 379 21.98 -9.06 25.19
C LYS A 379 22.50 -7.65 25.41
N TYR A 380 21.62 -6.67 25.25
CA TYR A 380 21.91 -5.25 25.51
C TYR A 380 20.85 -4.67 26.45
N VAL A 381 21.28 -3.94 27.47
CA VAL A 381 20.37 -3.24 28.38
C VAL A 381 20.38 -1.76 28.00
N ILE A 382 19.19 -1.18 27.87
CA ILE A 382 18.95 0.23 27.56
C ILE A 382 18.19 0.82 28.75
N ASP A 383 18.76 1.83 29.35
CA ASP A 383 18.15 2.58 30.44
C ASP A 383 17.31 3.73 29.86
N LEU A 384 16.01 3.70 30.15
CA LEU A 384 15.04 4.74 29.79
C LEU A 384 14.71 5.66 30.96
N THR A 385 15.40 5.52 32.10
CA THR A 385 15.18 6.32 33.30
C THR A 385 15.31 7.80 32.97
N GLY A 386 14.44 8.64 33.51
CA GLY A 386 14.46 10.09 33.29
C GLY A 386 13.76 10.55 32.01
N ASN A 387 13.29 9.63 31.18
CA ASN A 387 12.42 9.97 30.05
C ASN A 387 10.95 10.02 30.50
N ALA A 388 10.12 10.76 29.79
CA ALA A 388 8.69 10.84 30.06
C ALA A 388 7.98 9.50 29.81
N CYS A 389 6.97 9.18 30.62
CA CYS A 389 6.12 8.03 30.35
C CYS A 389 5.47 8.15 28.96
N GLY A 390 5.46 7.05 28.21
CA GLY A 390 4.97 7.06 26.86
C GLY A 390 5.52 5.92 26.01
N THR A 391 5.25 5.98 24.74
CA THR A 391 5.75 5.01 23.77
C THR A 391 7.07 5.48 23.17
N TYR A 392 8.01 4.55 23.03
CA TYR A 392 9.32 4.75 22.41
C TYR A 392 9.55 3.71 21.32
N ILE A 393 10.36 4.08 20.34
CA ILE A 393 10.82 3.22 19.26
C ILE A 393 12.29 2.90 19.49
N VAL A 394 12.58 1.62 19.65
CA VAL A 394 13.95 1.10 19.70
C VAL A 394 14.32 0.66 18.28
N LYS A 395 15.30 1.32 17.69
CA LYS A 395 15.85 1.04 16.36
C LYS A 395 17.25 0.45 16.53
N ILE A 396 17.48 -0.69 15.88
CA ILE A 396 18.76 -1.40 15.94
C ILE A 396 19.30 -1.53 14.52
N ILE A 397 20.48 -0.97 14.28
CA ILE A 397 21.14 -0.92 12.98
C ILE A 397 22.30 -1.91 12.98
N LEU A 398 22.26 -2.88 12.08
CA LEU A 398 23.24 -3.94 11.85
C LEU A 398 23.78 -3.82 10.42
N GLY A 399 24.81 -3.01 10.21
CA GLY A 399 25.33 -2.74 8.88
C GLY A 399 24.27 -2.08 7.99
N LYS A 400 23.75 -2.82 7.01
CA LYS A 400 22.66 -2.35 6.12
C LYS A 400 21.26 -2.74 6.62
N GLN A 401 21.16 -3.55 7.65
CA GLN A 401 19.89 -4.02 8.20
C GLN A 401 19.45 -3.12 9.37
N THR A 402 18.16 -2.81 9.41
CA THR A 402 17.53 -2.09 10.52
C THR A 402 16.38 -2.91 11.08
N LEU A 403 16.36 -3.07 12.41
CA LEU A 403 15.28 -3.72 13.15
C LEU A 403 14.65 -2.71 14.09
N THR A 404 13.34 -2.75 14.27
CA THR A 404 12.62 -1.83 15.17
C THR A 404 11.69 -2.58 16.12
N ARG A 405 11.52 -2.03 17.33
CA ARG A 405 10.54 -2.52 18.31
C ARG A 405 9.93 -1.36 19.07
N LYS A 406 8.65 -1.45 19.33
CA LYS A 406 7.90 -0.52 20.17
C LYS A 406 8.04 -0.90 21.64
N VAL A 407 8.27 0.08 22.50
CA VAL A 407 8.38 -0.08 23.94
C VAL A 407 7.52 0.97 24.65
N ASN A 408 6.77 0.56 25.65
CA ASN A 408 5.98 1.45 26.49
C ASN A 408 6.68 1.65 27.84
N LEU A 409 7.05 2.91 28.14
CA LEU A 409 7.54 3.32 29.45
C LEU A 409 6.36 3.77 30.31
N SER A 410 6.17 3.12 31.42
CA SER A 410 5.11 3.41 32.40
C SER A 410 5.73 3.86 33.73
N ASN A 411 4.90 4.48 34.60
CA ASN A 411 5.30 4.78 35.99
C ASN A 411 5.44 3.53 36.85
#